data_3c5915c1e07c9c13284cbb917a0d22c1
#
_entry.id   3c5915c1e07c9c13284cbb917a0d22c1
#
_cell.length_a   1.000
_cell.length_b   1.000
_cell.length_c   1.000
_cell.angle_alpha   90.00
_cell.angle_beta   90.00
_cell.angle_gamma   90.00
#
_symmetry.space_group_name_H-M   'P 1'
#
loop_
_entity.id
_entity.type
_entity.pdbx_description
1 polymer ?
#
loop_
_entity_poly.entity_id
_entity_poly.type
_entity_poly.pdbx_seq_one_letter_code
_entity_poly.pdbx_strand_id
1 'polypeptide(L)'
;MAAACAPCLLADAVPVRGLHLLTPKPADVPLLVRFIKEALPKEGVNTLVLEIDYNYQFTSHPEVADPDALSHDDVTALVAAARTAGVRLIPQINLLGHQSWDKTTYGLLRSHPEFDETSGKYPDNKGIYCRSYCPLHPGVHKMVFDLIDELADAFQADAFHAGMDEVFILADEDCPRCKGHRTADLYAGEVRAIHDHLAQSHRQMWMWGDRLIDGAVSGAGKWEGSYNQTAPAIDQIPRDIVIGDWHYDDAMPGAAYFAMHGFSVVSCSWRKSDVALAQVEQIRALRAHANPEVAGRVLGLLHTTWGNAGDFVRCYFGEKPSNDSVAESVKCFRAAFARLREGGQ
;
A
#
# COMPACT_ATOMS: atom_id res chain seq x y z
N MET A 1 20.08 41.13 -22.98
CA MET A 1 20.50 39.80 -22.43
C MET A 1 19.29 39.12 -21.84
N ALA A 2 18.70 38.18 -22.54
CA ALA A 2 17.53 37.46 -22.06
C ALA A 2 18.03 36.33 -21.11
N ALA A 3 17.57 36.41 -19.85
CA ALA A 3 17.80 35.35 -18.90
C ALA A 3 17.07 34.08 -19.36
N ALA A 4 17.79 33.03 -19.66
CA ALA A 4 17.23 31.74 -19.97
C ALA A 4 16.53 31.19 -18.72
N CYS A 5 15.24 31.01 -18.84
CA CYS A 5 14.38 30.38 -17.84
C CYS A 5 14.78 28.90 -17.72
N ALA A 6 15.32 28.49 -16.58
CA ALA A 6 15.56 27.10 -16.23
C ALA A 6 14.44 26.56 -15.35
N PRO A 7 13.27 26.23 -15.92
CA PRO A 7 12.34 25.32 -15.24
C PRO A 7 11.80 24.19 -16.14
N CYS A 8 12.46 23.81 -17.26
CA CYS A 8 11.88 22.83 -18.17
C CYS A 8 12.45 21.40 -18.00
N LEU A 9 13.43 21.15 -17.15
CA LEU A 9 14.05 19.84 -16.98
C LEU A 9 13.49 18.98 -15.81
N LEU A 10 12.58 19.51 -14.98
CA LEU A 10 11.96 18.77 -13.87
C LEU A 10 10.55 18.25 -14.18
N ALA A 11 9.95 18.66 -15.30
CA ALA A 11 8.56 18.28 -15.65
C ALA A 11 8.42 16.81 -16.10
N ASP A 12 9.45 16.22 -16.66
CA ASP A 12 9.41 14.86 -17.26
C ASP A 12 9.73 13.72 -16.27
N ALA A 13 10.38 14.00 -15.16
CA ALA A 13 10.73 12.96 -14.19
C ALA A 13 9.55 12.62 -13.31
N VAL A 14 9.06 11.38 -13.39
CA VAL A 14 8.04 10.82 -12.49
C VAL A 14 8.66 10.61 -11.11
N PRO A 15 8.21 11.33 -10.05
CA PRO A 15 8.86 11.33 -8.72
C PRO A 15 8.90 9.95 -8.07
N VAL A 16 7.80 9.20 -8.12
CA VAL A 16 7.69 7.86 -7.56
C VAL A 16 7.67 6.83 -8.69
N ARG A 17 8.67 5.97 -8.68
CA ARG A 17 8.78 4.77 -9.52
C ARG A 17 8.89 3.60 -8.56
N GLY A 18 7.73 3.11 -8.12
CA GLY A 18 7.60 2.23 -6.96
C GLY A 18 7.33 0.77 -7.35
N LEU A 19 7.78 -0.13 -6.50
CA LEU A 19 7.41 -1.54 -6.47
C LEU A 19 6.84 -1.87 -5.10
N HIS A 20 5.74 -2.60 -5.06
CA HIS A 20 5.17 -3.18 -3.84
C HIS A 20 5.35 -4.70 -3.89
N LEU A 21 5.86 -5.28 -2.83
CA LEU A 21 6.02 -6.71 -2.64
C LEU A 21 5.42 -7.13 -1.29
N LEU A 22 4.87 -8.33 -1.23
CA LEU A 22 4.58 -8.98 0.05
C LEU A 22 5.89 -9.36 0.74
N THR A 23 5.83 -9.64 2.04
CA THR A 23 6.99 -10.09 2.82
C THR A 23 7.66 -11.32 2.20
N PRO A 24 9.00 -11.33 2.02
CA PRO A 24 9.71 -12.52 1.65
C PRO A 24 9.70 -13.53 2.81
N LYS A 25 9.84 -14.80 2.50
CA LYS A 25 10.22 -15.77 3.54
C LYS A 25 11.64 -15.47 4.02
N PRO A 26 12.01 -15.77 5.29
CA PRO A 26 13.39 -15.56 5.77
C PRO A 26 14.47 -16.15 4.86
N ALA A 27 14.24 -17.34 4.31
CA ALA A 27 15.15 -17.99 3.37
C ALA A 27 15.35 -17.23 2.05
N ASP A 28 14.41 -16.35 1.67
CA ASP A 28 14.46 -15.54 0.45
C ASP A 28 15.04 -14.13 0.67
N VAL A 29 15.34 -13.76 1.91
CA VAL A 29 15.92 -12.43 2.22
C VAL A 29 17.22 -12.18 1.44
N PRO A 30 18.19 -13.12 1.36
CA PRO A 30 19.41 -12.90 0.55
C PRO A 30 19.10 -12.68 -0.94
N LEU A 31 18.07 -13.34 -1.47
CA LEU A 31 17.62 -13.15 -2.85
C LEU A 31 17.01 -11.77 -3.06
N LEU A 32 16.17 -11.31 -2.13
CA LEU A 32 15.57 -9.97 -2.18
C LEU A 32 16.64 -8.88 -2.01
N VAL A 33 17.61 -9.05 -1.13
CA VAL A 33 18.78 -8.16 -0.98
C VAL A 33 19.54 -8.01 -2.31
N ARG A 34 19.76 -9.13 -3.01
CA ARG A 34 20.37 -9.11 -4.34
C ARG A 34 19.51 -8.35 -5.33
N PHE A 35 18.21 -8.58 -5.36
CA PHE A 35 17.26 -7.91 -6.25
C PHE A 35 17.24 -6.40 -6.02
N ILE A 36 17.19 -5.96 -4.77
CA ILE A 36 17.24 -4.54 -4.39
C ILE A 36 18.51 -3.88 -4.93
N LYS A 37 19.67 -4.51 -4.76
CA LYS A 37 20.96 -3.94 -5.16
C LYS A 37 21.22 -3.97 -6.66
N GLU A 38 20.85 -5.07 -7.34
CA GLU A 38 21.26 -5.30 -8.72
C GLU A 38 20.16 -4.97 -9.75
N ALA A 39 18.89 -5.13 -9.39
CA ALA A 39 17.78 -5.01 -10.32
C ALA A 39 17.05 -3.68 -10.19
N LEU A 40 16.64 -3.26 -9.01
CA LEU A 40 15.82 -2.07 -8.82
C LEU A 40 16.45 -0.79 -9.40
N PRO A 41 17.75 -0.51 -9.20
CA PRO A 41 18.38 0.65 -9.84
C PRO A 41 18.41 0.58 -11.38
N LYS A 42 18.61 -0.61 -11.96
CA LYS A 42 18.60 -0.81 -13.42
C LYS A 42 17.21 -0.56 -14.03
N GLU A 43 16.18 -0.94 -13.31
CA GLU A 43 14.78 -0.68 -13.71
C GLU A 43 14.37 0.77 -13.42
N GLY A 44 15.17 1.54 -12.70
CA GLY A 44 14.87 2.92 -12.33
C GLY A 44 13.87 3.02 -11.16
N VAL A 45 13.70 1.94 -10.39
CA VAL A 45 12.88 1.92 -9.17
C VAL A 45 13.57 2.72 -8.09
N ASN A 46 12.84 3.63 -7.46
CA ASN A 46 13.32 4.46 -6.36
C ASN A 46 12.54 4.30 -5.05
N THR A 47 11.47 3.53 -5.07
CA THR A 47 10.62 3.29 -3.90
C THR A 47 10.21 1.82 -3.86
N LEU A 48 10.40 1.17 -2.71
CA LEU A 48 9.96 -0.18 -2.44
C LEU A 48 9.03 -0.17 -1.24
N VAL A 49 7.77 -0.57 -1.44
CA VAL A 49 6.82 -0.84 -0.35
C VAL A 49 6.91 -2.33 -0.03
N LEU A 50 7.15 -2.67 1.23
CA LEU A 50 7.11 -4.05 1.71
C LEU A 50 5.95 -4.23 2.67
N GLU A 51 5.00 -5.06 2.26
CA GLU A 51 3.86 -5.46 3.09
C GLU A 51 4.31 -6.53 4.07
N ILE A 52 4.53 -6.11 5.29
CA ILE A 52 5.08 -6.94 6.37
C ILE A 52 3.96 -7.60 7.18
N ASP A 53 2.89 -6.85 7.47
CA ASP A 53 1.81 -7.30 8.36
C ASP A 53 2.38 -7.85 9.68
N TYR A 54 2.09 -9.11 9.98
CA TYR A 54 2.57 -9.78 11.19
C TYR A 54 3.80 -10.67 10.95
N ASN A 55 4.45 -10.52 9.79
CA ASN A 55 5.64 -11.29 9.41
C ASN A 55 6.96 -10.63 9.87
N TYR A 56 6.96 -9.99 11.02
CA TYR A 56 8.13 -9.50 11.73
C TYR A 56 8.12 -10.00 13.18
N GLN A 57 9.29 -10.29 13.74
CA GLN A 57 9.43 -10.73 15.12
C GLN A 57 9.31 -9.54 16.06
N PHE A 58 8.08 -9.05 16.26
CA PHE A 58 7.82 -7.93 17.15
C PHE A 58 8.29 -8.23 18.58
N THR A 59 8.95 -7.26 19.20
CA THR A 59 9.36 -7.33 20.61
C THR A 59 8.32 -6.70 21.54
N SER A 60 7.60 -5.68 21.07
CA SER A 60 6.50 -5.04 21.81
C SER A 60 5.32 -5.97 22.01
N HIS A 61 4.97 -6.75 20.98
CA HIS A 61 3.82 -7.65 20.93
C HIS A 61 4.20 -8.97 20.22
N PRO A 62 5.05 -9.84 20.84
CA PRO A 62 5.52 -11.06 20.20
C PRO A 62 4.40 -12.07 19.89
N GLU A 63 3.25 -11.95 20.56
CA GLU A 63 2.07 -12.81 20.38
C GLU A 63 1.39 -12.62 19.03
N VAL A 64 1.56 -11.48 18.37
CA VAL A 64 0.97 -11.23 17.05
C VAL A 64 1.83 -11.74 15.91
N ALA A 65 3.12 -11.97 16.13
CA ALA A 65 4.03 -12.40 15.07
C ALA A 65 3.66 -13.78 14.50
N ASP A 66 3.85 -13.93 13.20
CA ASP A 66 3.69 -15.21 12.53
C ASP A 66 4.91 -16.13 12.78
N PRO A 67 4.75 -17.47 12.73
CA PRO A 67 5.81 -18.41 13.06
C PRO A 67 7.10 -18.24 12.23
N ASP A 68 6.96 -17.89 10.95
CA ASP A 68 8.06 -17.72 10.00
C ASP A 68 8.40 -16.23 9.78
N ALA A 69 8.18 -15.39 10.79
CA ALA A 69 8.40 -13.94 10.70
C ALA A 69 9.89 -13.59 10.53
N LEU A 70 10.14 -12.49 9.80
CA LEU A 70 11.48 -11.92 9.63
C LEU A 70 12.08 -11.53 10.97
N SER A 71 13.35 -11.83 11.16
CA SER A 71 14.15 -11.37 12.29
C SER A 71 14.54 -9.89 12.12
N HIS A 72 15.02 -9.27 13.21
CA HIS A 72 15.61 -7.95 13.16
C HIS A 72 16.83 -7.89 12.20
N ASP A 73 17.64 -8.94 12.15
CA ASP A 73 18.80 -9.02 11.26
C ASP A 73 18.37 -9.10 9.78
N ASP A 74 17.28 -9.81 9.46
CA ASP A 74 16.72 -9.84 8.12
C ASP A 74 16.29 -8.44 7.65
N VAL A 75 15.56 -7.71 8.50
CA VAL A 75 15.13 -6.35 8.21
C VAL A 75 16.34 -5.42 8.07
N THR A 76 17.33 -5.53 8.96
CA THR A 76 18.57 -4.75 8.89
C THR A 76 19.30 -4.96 7.56
N ALA A 77 19.34 -6.20 7.04
CA ALA A 77 19.94 -6.51 5.74
C ALA A 77 19.18 -5.86 4.58
N LEU A 78 17.84 -5.88 4.62
CA LEU A 78 16.98 -5.24 3.62
C LEU A 78 17.15 -3.71 3.62
N VAL A 79 17.18 -3.08 4.79
CA VAL A 79 17.40 -1.64 4.96
C VAL A 79 18.77 -1.22 4.41
N ALA A 80 19.81 -1.97 4.75
CA ALA A 80 21.17 -1.71 4.25
C ALA A 80 21.25 -1.84 2.72
N ALA A 81 20.56 -2.83 2.14
CA ALA A 81 20.47 -3.02 0.69
C ALA A 81 19.77 -1.85 0.01
N ALA A 82 18.59 -1.45 0.51
CA ALA A 82 17.81 -0.34 -0.03
C ALA A 82 18.58 0.99 0.04
N ARG A 83 19.21 1.29 1.17
CA ARG A 83 20.07 2.46 1.34
C ARG A 83 21.23 2.48 0.32
N THR A 84 21.92 1.35 0.13
CA THR A 84 23.01 1.23 -0.83
C THR A 84 22.54 1.45 -2.27
N ALA A 85 21.33 1.00 -2.58
CA ALA A 85 20.70 1.12 -3.90
C ALA A 85 20.06 2.50 -4.16
N GLY A 86 19.97 3.38 -3.17
CA GLY A 86 19.24 4.64 -3.27
C GLY A 86 17.73 4.44 -3.41
N VAL A 87 17.19 3.35 -2.86
CA VAL A 87 15.76 3.01 -2.90
C VAL A 87 15.14 3.35 -1.55
N ARG A 88 14.07 4.18 -1.55
CA ARG A 88 13.26 4.45 -0.36
C ARG A 88 12.51 3.19 0.01
N LEU A 89 12.61 2.74 1.25
CA LEU A 89 11.93 1.55 1.74
C LEU A 89 10.80 1.96 2.69
N ILE A 90 9.57 1.52 2.39
CA ILE A 90 8.36 1.84 3.14
C ILE A 90 7.74 0.54 3.65
N PRO A 91 7.70 0.30 4.96
CA PRO A 91 7.00 -0.85 5.52
C PRO A 91 5.48 -0.63 5.48
N GLN A 92 4.73 -1.72 5.36
CA GLN A 92 3.28 -1.75 5.39
C GLN A 92 2.77 -2.75 6.42
N ILE A 93 1.72 -2.34 7.13
CA ILE A 93 0.79 -3.24 7.83
C ILE A 93 -0.61 -2.91 7.31
N ASN A 94 -1.38 -3.93 6.93
CA ASN A 94 -2.78 -3.76 6.60
C ASN A 94 -3.58 -3.51 7.89
N LEU A 95 -3.98 -2.27 8.10
CA LEU A 95 -4.72 -1.81 9.26
C LEU A 95 -6.22 -1.75 8.97
N LEU A 96 -7.03 -1.84 10.00
CA LEU A 96 -8.48 -1.91 10.02
C LEU A 96 -9.02 -3.16 9.34
N GLY A 97 -8.95 -3.29 8.02
CA GLY A 97 -9.28 -4.47 7.23
C GLY A 97 -8.18 -5.52 7.17
N HIS A 98 -8.38 -6.55 6.35
CA HIS A 98 -7.40 -7.62 6.11
C HIS A 98 -6.85 -8.31 7.37
N GLN A 99 -7.69 -8.44 8.44
CA GLN A 99 -7.29 -9.15 9.65
C GLN A 99 -7.51 -10.66 9.57
N SER A 100 -7.92 -11.14 8.40
CA SER A 100 -8.02 -12.57 8.07
C SER A 100 -8.00 -12.78 6.57
N TRP A 101 -7.66 -13.99 6.15
CA TRP A 101 -7.77 -14.46 4.78
C TRP A 101 -8.19 -15.92 4.76
N ASP A 102 -9.20 -16.26 3.96
CA ASP A 102 -9.78 -17.61 3.93
C ASP A 102 -10.05 -18.11 5.37
N LYS A 103 -9.49 -19.22 5.78
CA LYS A 103 -9.67 -19.79 7.13
C LYS A 103 -8.71 -19.25 8.17
N THR A 104 -7.75 -18.42 7.78
CA THR A 104 -6.70 -17.92 8.66
C THR A 104 -7.08 -16.57 9.23
N THR A 105 -7.15 -16.44 10.54
CA THR A 105 -7.20 -15.16 11.26
C THR A 105 -5.78 -14.73 11.59
N TYR A 106 -5.42 -13.48 11.25
CA TYR A 106 -4.06 -12.98 11.38
C TYR A 106 -3.71 -12.55 12.81
N GLY A 107 -2.43 -12.25 13.02
CA GLY A 107 -1.79 -12.07 14.31
C GLY A 107 -2.58 -11.25 15.32
N LEU A 108 -3.04 -10.05 14.95
CA LEU A 108 -3.79 -9.17 15.84
C LEU A 108 -5.06 -9.84 16.37
N LEU A 109 -5.96 -10.24 15.49
CA LEU A 109 -7.25 -10.82 15.93
C LEU A 109 -7.13 -12.29 16.40
N ARG A 110 -6.05 -13.00 16.02
CA ARG A 110 -5.74 -14.32 16.56
C ARG A 110 -5.40 -14.23 18.05
N SER A 111 -4.61 -13.23 18.42
CA SER A 111 -4.14 -13.03 19.81
C SER A 111 -5.09 -12.18 20.65
N HIS A 112 -5.84 -11.27 20.01
CA HIS A 112 -6.77 -10.34 20.63
C HIS A 112 -8.16 -10.37 19.96
N PRO A 113 -8.89 -11.49 20.10
CA PRO A 113 -10.21 -11.64 19.47
C PRO A 113 -11.25 -10.63 19.99
N GLU A 114 -11.01 -9.98 21.12
CA GLU A 114 -11.83 -8.89 21.65
C GLU A 114 -11.79 -7.62 20.79
N PHE A 115 -10.79 -7.48 19.93
CA PHE A 115 -10.68 -6.36 18.97
C PHE A 115 -11.53 -6.57 17.72
N ASP A 116 -11.97 -7.80 17.44
CA ASP A 116 -12.73 -8.12 16.24
C ASP A 116 -14.06 -7.34 16.20
N GLU A 117 -14.33 -6.65 15.09
CA GLU A 117 -15.60 -5.95 14.82
C GLU A 117 -16.80 -6.89 14.87
N THR A 118 -16.59 -8.16 14.53
CA THR A 118 -17.64 -9.20 14.43
C THR A 118 -17.30 -10.44 15.27
N SER A 119 -16.85 -10.22 16.49
CA SER A 119 -16.43 -11.29 17.40
C SER A 119 -17.48 -12.41 17.50
N GLY A 120 -17.05 -13.66 17.20
CA GLY A 120 -17.91 -14.85 17.28
C GLY A 120 -18.93 -15.02 16.13
N LYS A 121 -19.10 -14.05 15.23
CA LYS A 121 -20.14 -14.08 14.18
C LYS A 121 -19.79 -15.01 12.99
N TYR A 122 -18.51 -15.13 12.64
CA TYR A 122 -18.04 -15.88 11.46
C TYR A 122 -17.04 -16.96 11.83
N PRO A 123 -17.49 -18.12 12.34
CA PRO A 123 -16.57 -19.25 12.64
C PRO A 123 -15.77 -19.64 11.40
N ASP A 124 -14.45 -19.85 11.57
CA ASP A 124 -13.53 -20.19 10.48
C ASP A 124 -13.59 -19.20 9.30
N ASN A 125 -13.96 -17.95 9.54
CA ASN A 125 -14.13 -16.88 8.54
C ASN A 125 -15.15 -17.21 7.43
N LYS A 126 -16.06 -18.16 7.64
CA LYS A 126 -17.07 -18.53 6.64
C LYS A 126 -18.06 -17.41 6.40
N GLY A 127 -18.22 -17.04 5.12
CA GLY A 127 -19.20 -16.04 4.70
C GLY A 127 -18.69 -14.61 4.68
N ILE A 128 -17.43 -14.39 5.00
CA ILE A 128 -16.74 -13.09 4.85
C ILE A 128 -15.51 -13.23 3.97
N TYR A 129 -15.07 -12.09 3.42
CA TYR A 129 -13.82 -12.01 2.69
C TYR A 129 -12.62 -11.84 3.63
N CYS A 130 -12.70 -10.82 4.48
CA CYS A 130 -11.72 -10.59 5.53
C CYS A 130 -12.40 -9.94 6.75
N ARG A 131 -11.74 -10.04 7.91
CA ARG A 131 -12.15 -9.39 9.16
C ARG A 131 -11.62 -7.98 9.23
N SER A 132 -12.30 -7.15 10.04
CA SER A 132 -11.79 -5.86 10.48
C SER A 132 -11.70 -5.84 12.01
N TYR A 133 -10.74 -5.09 12.54
CA TYR A 133 -10.81 -4.77 13.97
C TYR A 133 -11.78 -3.62 14.24
N CYS A 134 -12.30 -3.54 15.46
CA CYS A 134 -13.16 -2.45 15.92
C CYS A 134 -12.32 -1.20 16.22
N PRO A 135 -12.41 -0.11 15.42
CA PRO A 135 -11.59 1.09 15.63
C PRO A 135 -11.94 1.84 16.92
N LEU A 136 -13.11 1.57 17.51
CA LEU A 136 -13.54 2.17 18.77
C LEU A 136 -13.21 1.31 20.00
N HIS A 137 -12.47 0.20 19.83
CA HIS A 137 -12.06 -0.58 20.99
C HIS A 137 -10.94 0.15 21.75
N PRO A 138 -11.08 0.40 23.08
CA PRO A 138 -10.16 1.27 23.84
C PRO A 138 -8.70 0.76 23.87
N GLY A 139 -8.47 -0.53 23.61
CA GLY A 139 -7.13 -1.13 23.62
C GLY A 139 -6.48 -1.24 22.24
N VAL A 140 -7.24 -1.09 21.12
CA VAL A 140 -6.71 -1.41 19.80
C VAL A 140 -5.62 -0.43 19.36
N HIS A 141 -5.84 0.87 19.54
CA HIS A 141 -4.87 1.87 19.08
C HIS A 141 -3.52 1.76 19.80
N LYS A 142 -3.51 1.43 21.12
CA LYS A 142 -2.24 1.24 21.82
C LYS A 142 -1.40 0.17 21.13
N MET A 143 -2.02 -0.98 20.84
CA MET A 143 -1.31 -2.09 20.18
C MET A 143 -0.90 -1.75 18.76
N VAL A 144 -1.85 -1.23 17.96
CA VAL A 144 -1.58 -0.86 16.55
C VAL A 144 -0.45 0.16 16.46
N PHE A 145 -0.42 1.15 17.35
CA PHE A 145 0.63 2.18 17.36
C PHE A 145 1.98 1.63 17.81
N ASP A 146 2.01 0.74 18.82
CA ASP A 146 3.24 0.06 19.22
C ASP A 146 3.83 -0.76 18.04
N LEU A 147 2.99 -1.45 17.24
CA LEU A 147 3.42 -2.19 16.05
C LEU A 147 3.94 -1.27 14.93
N ILE A 148 3.22 -0.17 14.68
CA ILE A 148 3.64 0.85 13.70
C ILE A 148 5.01 1.41 14.06
N ASP A 149 5.20 1.83 15.31
CA ASP A 149 6.43 2.45 15.77
C ASP A 149 7.61 1.49 15.68
N GLU A 150 7.45 0.27 16.22
CA GLU A 150 8.51 -0.73 16.19
C GLU A 150 8.92 -1.08 14.75
N LEU A 151 7.94 -1.29 13.86
CA LEU A 151 8.23 -1.65 12.47
C LEU A 151 8.86 -0.49 11.71
N ALA A 152 8.32 0.74 11.86
CA ALA A 152 8.86 1.92 11.21
C ALA A 152 10.29 2.24 11.68
N ASP A 153 10.59 2.03 12.96
CA ASP A 153 11.94 2.19 13.52
C ASP A 153 12.90 1.12 12.99
N ALA A 154 12.48 -0.16 12.96
CA ALA A 154 13.29 -1.24 12.42
C ALA A 154 13.66 -0.99 10.94
N PHE A 155 12.73 -0.47 10.16
CA PHE A 155 12.94 -0.08 8.76
C PHE A 155 13.65 1.26 8.58
N GLN A 156 13.86 2.03 9.63
CA GLN A 156 14.38 3.39 9.60
C GLN A 156 13.61 4.26 8.59
N ALA A 157 12.30 4.10 8.58
CA ALA A 157 11.42 4.62 7.53
C ALA A 157 10.94 6.04 7.85
N ASP A 158 10.91 6.89 6.81
CA ASP A 158 10.33 8.23 6.84
C ASP A 158 8.85 8.23 6.40
N ALA A 159 8.31 7.07 6.02
CA ALA A 159 6.93 6.85 5.66
C ALA A 159 6.46 5.47 6.12
N PHE A 160 5.15 5.32 6.24
CA PHE A 160 4.50 4.08 6.60
C PHE A 160 3.25 3.88 5.75
N HIS A 161 3.07 2.68 5.20
CA HIS A 161 1.86 2.35 4.46
C HIS A 161 0.88 1.61 5.37
N ALA A 162 -0.28 2.21 5.60
CA ALA A 162 -1.26 1.71 6.57
C ALA A 162 -2.25 0.67 6.00
N GLY A 163 -2.12 0.29 4.71
CA GLY A 163 -3.10 -0.56 4.05
C GLY A 163 -4.43 0.16 3.88
N MET A 164 -5.43 -0.16 4.71
CA MET A 164 -6.77 0.45 4.74
C MET A 164 -7.67 0.09 3.57
N ASP A 165 -7.27 -0.86 2.73
CA ASP A 165 -8.05 -1.38 1.60
C ASP A 165 -9.08 -2.43 2.04
N GLU A 166 -10.03 -2.64 1.15
CA GLU A 166 -11.03 -3.71 1.23
C GLU A 166 -11.71 -3.86 2.61
N VAL A 167 -11.88 -2.75 3.34
CA VAL A 167 -12.62 -2.71 4.60
C VAL A 167 -14.11 -2.86 4.29
N PHE A 168 -14.56 -4.12 4.20
CA PHE A 168 -15.96 -4.44 3.89
C PHE A 168 -16.85 -4.49 5.12
N ILE A 169 -16.29 -4.86 6.28
CA ILE A 169 -17.01 -4.98 7.56
C ILE A 169 -16.61 -3.79 8.43
N LEU A 170 -17.58 -2.91 8.69
CA LEU A 170 -17.44 -1.77 9.58
C LEU A 170 -18.83 -1.30 10.00
N ALA A 171 -19.01 -0.83 11.23
CA ALA A 171 -20.31 -0.48 11.82
C ALA A 171 -21.27 -1.68 11.89
N ASP A 172 -20.75 -2.88 12.15
CA ASP A 172 -21.57 -4.09 12.25
C ASP A 172 -22.59 -3.99 13.40
N GLU A 173 -23.81 -4.49 13.15
CA GLU A 173 -24.92 -4.43 14.11
C GLU A 173 -24.64 -5.20 15.42
N ASP A 174 -23.71 -6.15 15.38
CA ASP A 174 -23.30 -6.93 16.56
C ASP A 174 -22.11 -6.31 17.30
N CYS A 175 -21.44 -5.31 16.71
CA CYS A 175 -20.37 -4.60 17.40
C CYS A 175 -20.95 -3.63 18.44
N PRO A 176 -20.67 -3.82 19.74
CA PRO A 176 -21.27 -2.98 20.79
C PRO A 176 -20.77 -1.54 20.78
N ARG A 177 -19.70 -1.24 20.02
CA ARG A 177 -19.07 0.08 19.96
C ARG A 177 -19.33 0.78 18.64
N CYS A 178 -19.25 0.06 17.51
CA CYS A 178 -19.39 0.64 16.18
C CYS A 178 -20.84 0.70 15.68
N LYS A 179 -21.72 -0.12 16.24
CA LYS A 179 -23.14 -0.14 15.91
C LYS A 179 -23.78 1.25 15.92
N GLY A 180 -24.50 1.57 14.85
CA GLY A 180 -25.23 2.84 14.71
C GLY A 180 -24.36 4.04 14.34
N HIS A 181 -23.05 3.88 14.23
CA HIS A 181 -22.17 4.90 13.64
C HIS A 181 -22.22 4.85 12.10
N ARG A 182 -21.93 5.99 11.46
CA ARG A 182 -21.76 6.01 10.01
C ARG A 182 -20.41 5.40 9.66
N THR A 183 -20.37 4.50 8.67
CA THR A 183 -19.13 3.84 8.23
C THR A 183 -18.06 4.82 7.79
N ALA A 184 -18.47 5.91 7.07
CA ALA A 184 -17.52 6.97 6.67
C ALA A 184 -16.85 7.66 7.87
N ASP A 185 -17.61 7.89 8.95
CA ASP A 185 -17.07 8.57 10.14
C ASP A 185 -16.10 7.67 10.91
N LEU A 186 -16.40 6.36 11.00
CA LEU A 186 -15.51 5.37 11.61
C LEU A 186 -14.23 5.22 10.80
N TYR A 187 -14.36 5.06 9.48
CA TYR A 187 -13.22 4.93 8.57
C TYR A 187 -12.31 6.17 8.63
N ALA A 188 -12.91 7.37 8.50
CA ALA A 188 -12.16 8.62 8.59
C ALA A 188 -11.55 8.84 9.99
N GLY A 189 -12.23 8.39 11.05
CA GLY A 189 -11.72 8.43 12.41
C GLY A 189 -10.45 7.61 12.57
N GLU A 190 -10.45 6.40 12.03
CA GLU A 190 -9.29 5.51 12.05
C GLU A 190 -8.12 6.05 11.22
N VAL A 191 -8.39 6.51 9.98
CA VAL A 191 -7.36 7.15 9.15
C VAL A 191 -6.71 8.33 9.88
N ARG A 192 -7.49 9.20 10.53
CA ARG A 192 -6.96 10.34 11.30
C ARG A 192 -6.13 9.88 12.49
N ALA A 193 -6.58 8.87 13.23
CA ALA A 193 -5.85 8.37 14.41
C ALA A 193 -4.46 7.84 14.02
N ILE A 194 -4.37 7.07 12.93
CA ILE A 194 -3.11 6.55 12.40
C ILE A 194 -2.24 7.69 11.85
N HIS A 195 -2.82 8.60 11.07
CA HIS A 195 -2.11 9.76 10.50
C HIS A 195 -1.50 10.62 11.60
N ASP A 196 -2.29 11.00 12.61
CA ASP A 196 -1.86 11.89 13.68
C ASP A 196 -0.77 11.23 14.54
N HIS A 197 -0.83 9.90 14.71
CA HIS A 197 0.23 9.14 15.37
C HIS A 197 1.53 9.18 14.57
N LEU A 198 1.51 8.87 13.27
CA LEU A 198 2.67 8.92 12.37
C LEU A 198 3.29 10.32 12.28
N ALA A 199 2.45 11.35 12.27
CA ALA A 199 2.87 12.76 12.21
C ALA A 199 3.70 13.19 13.43
N GLN A 200 3.48 12.59 14.62
CA GLN A 200 4.28 12.86 15.82
C GLN A 200 5.75 12.50 15.62
N SER A 201 6.02 11.49 14.82
CA SER A 201 7.38 11.05 14.45
C SER A 201 7.81 11.54 13.06
N HIS A 202 7.11 12.53 12.49
CA HIS A 202 7.37 13.09 11.15
C HIS A 202 7.37 12.03 10.02
N ARG A 203 6.58 10.98 10.15
CA ARG A 203 6.43 9.92 9.14
C ARG A 203 5.24 10.21 8.25
N GLN A 204 5.44 10.11 6.93
CA GLN A 204 4.38 10.29 5.94
C GLN A 204 3.49 9.04 5.89
N MET A 205 2.18 9.23 6.02
CA MET A 205 1.22 8.15 5.84
C MET A 205 0.97 7.87 4.35
N TRP A 206 0.99 6.59 3.97
CA TRP A 206 0.49 6.05 2.69
C TRP A 206 -0.67 5.10 2.98
N MET A 207 -1.64 5.01 2.07
CA MET A 207 -2.75 4.06 2.17
C MET A 207 -3.36 3.77 0.80
N TRP A 208 -4.08 2.65 0.69
CA TRP A 208 -4.87 2.35 -0.50
C TRP A 208 -6.14 3.20 -0.58
N GLY A 209 -6.58 3.52 -1.79
CA GLY A 209 -7.64 4.50 -2.05
C GLY A 209 -9.03 3.94 -2.31
N ASP A 210 -9.20 2.65 -2.51
CA ASP A 210 -10.45 2.01 -2.96
C ASP A 210 -11.66 2.36 -2.09
N ARG A 211 -11.50 2.44 -0.77
CA ARG A 211 -12.60 2.79 0.15
C ARG A 211 -13.04 4.25 0.09
N LEU A 212 -12.28 5.11 -0.60
CA LEU A 212 -12.58 6.53 -0.82
C LEU A 212 -13.26 6.82 -2.17
N ILE A 213 -13.45 5.80 -3.00
CA ILE A 213 -14.16 5.89 -4.29
C ILE A 213 -15.57 5.32 -4.10
N ASP A 214 -16.60 6.07 -4.48
CA ASP A 214 -17.97 5.56 -4.54
C ASP A 214 -18.12 4.62 -5.73
N GLY A 215 -18.22 3.31 -5.45
CA GLY A 215 -18.30 2.28 -6.48
C GLY A 215 -19.56 2.37 -7.34
N ALA A 216 -20.68 2.80 -6.76
CA ALA A 216 -21.95 2.94 -7.49
C ALA A 216 -21.93 4.12 -8.47
N VAL A 217 -21.19 5.19 -8.14
CA VAL A 217 -21.07 6.39 -8.99
C VAL A 217 -19.99 6.22 -10.04
N SER A 218 -18.82 5.69 -9.64
CA SER A 218 -17.65 5.54 -10.52
C SER A 218 -17.76 4.38 -11.50
N GLY A 219 -18.61 3.39 -11.20
CA GLY A 219 -18.65 2.12 -11.91
C GLY A 219 -17.53 1.15 -11.56
N ALA A 220 -16.69 1.49 -10.58
CA ALA A 220 -15.69 0.57 -10.04
C ALA A 220 -16.37 -0.65 -9.41
N GLY A 221 -15.77 -1.83 -9.57
CA GLY A 221 -16.24 -3.05 -8.92
C GLY A 221 -16.14 -2.97 -7.39
N LYS A 222 -16.79 -3.91 -6.70
CA LYS A 222 -16.83 -3.93 -5.22
C LYS A 222 -15.43 -3.98 -4.56
N TRP A 223 -14.42 -4.45 -5.28
CA TRP A 223 -13.05 -4.49 -4.81
C TRP A 223 -12.41 -3.09 -4.90
N GLU A 224 -12.54 -2.44 -6.03
CA GLU A 224 -11.90 -1.19 -6.39
C GLU A 224 -12.70 0.07 -6.00
N GLY A 225 -13.85 -0.11 -5.34
CA GLY A 225 -14.70 0.98 -4.88
C GLY A 225 -15.56 0.60 -3.68
N SER A 226 -15.97 1.59 -2.92
CA SER A 226 -16.82 1.43 -1.73
C SER A 226 -18.28 1.21 -2.12
N TYR A 227 -18.88 0.16 -1.56
CA TYR A 227 -20.32 -0.10 -1.55
C TYR A 227 -20.92 -0.14 -0.14
N ASN A 228 -20.09 0.06 0.87
CA ASN A 228 -20.47 0.11 2.28
C ASN A 228 -20.42 1.53 2.87
N GLN A 229 -20.54 2.55 2.02
CA GLN A 229 -20.65 3.96 2.38
C GLN A 229 -19.42 4.57 3.08
N THR A 230 -18.23 4.04 2.86
CA THR A 230 -16.99 4.64 3.35
C THR A 230 -16.50 5.81 2.48
N ALA A 231 -16.89 5.89 1.20
CA ALA A 231 -16.39 6.88 0.26
C ALA A 231 -16.48 8.35 0.75
N PRO A 232 -17.53 8.80 1.47
CA PRO A 232 -17.57 10.17 2.00
C PRO A 232 -16.47 10.50 3.02
N ALA A 233 -15.71 9.51 3.51
CA ALA A 233 -14.54 9.74 4.35
C ALA A 233 -13.44 10.56 3.65
N ILE A 234 -13.42 10.57 2.31
CA ILE A 234 -12.47 11.35 1.52
C ILE A 234 -12.45 12.83 1.92
N ASP A 235 -13.59 13.40 2.31
CA ASP A 235 -13.68 14.80 2.71
C ASP A 235 -13.31 15.05 4.18
N GLN A 236 -13.03 14.00 4.93
CA GLN A 236 -12.83 14.06 6.38
C GLN A 236 -11.39 13.75 6.82
N ILE A 237 -10.52 13.33 5.91
CA ILE A 237 -9.15 12.88 6.22
C ILE A 237 -8.09 13.91 5.81
N PRO A 238 -6.89 13.90 6.44
CA PRO A 238 -5.78 14.80 6.11
C PRO A 238 -5.33 14.67 4.65
N ARG A 239 -4.96 15.80 4.02
CA ARG A 239 -4.62 15.86 2.59
C ARG A 239 -3.15 15.57 2.28
N ASP A 240 -2.30 15.48 3.25
CA ASP A 240 -0.88 15.16 3.14
C ASP A 240 -0.60 13.64 3.08
N ILE A 241 -1.65 12.81 3.16
CA ILE A 241 -1.60 11.36 2.93
C ILE A 241 -1.32 11.09 1.45
N VAL A 242 -0.48 10.08 1.17
CA VAL A 242 -0.28 9.56 -0.19
C VAL A 242 -1.25 8.41 -0.45
N ILE A 243 -2.04 8.53 -1.50
CA ILE A 243 -3.01 7.51 -1.90
C ILE A 243 -2.42 6.58 -2.96
N GLY A 244 -2.45 5.27 -2.71
CA GLY A 244 -2.24 4.23 -3.70
C GLY A 244 -3.55 3.92 -4.42
N ASP A 245 -3.67 4.35 -5.67
CA ASP A 245 -4.86 4.20 -6.50
C ASP A 245 -4.73 2.95 -7.37
N TRP A 246 -5.31 1.84 -6.93
CA TRP A 246 -5.18 0.55 -7.62
C TRP A 246 -6.41 0.21 -8.46
N HIS A 247 -6.16 0.05 -9.76
CA HIS A 247 -7.10 -0.43 -10.76
C HIS A 247 -6.35 -1.34 -11.73
N TYR A 248 -6.74 -2.61 -11.81
CA TYR A 248 -5.94 -3.63 -12.49
C TYR A 248 -6.52 -4.09 -13.81
N ASP A 249 -7.82 -3.94 -13.99
CA ASP A 249 -8.52 -4.41 -15.17
C ASP A 249 -8.72 -3.32 -16.22
N ASP A 250 -8.85 -2.07 -15.80
CA ASP A 250 -9.00 -0.89 -16.65
C ASP A 250 -8.17 0.27 -16.09
N ALA A 251 -7.65 1.14 -16.95
CA ALA A 251 -6.94 2.35 -16.56
C ALA A 251 -7.93 3.46 -16.19
N MET A 252 -8.55 3.36 -15.02
CA MET A 252 -9.46 4.37 -14.49
C MET A 252 -8.74 5.69 -14.19
N PRO A 253 -9.43 6.84 -14.24
CA PRO A 253 -8.83 8.16 -13.97
C PRO A 253 -8.73 8.48 -12.47
N GLY A 254 -8.47 7.48 -11.62
CA GLY A 254 -8.42 7.64 -10.16
C GLY A 254 -7.32 8.60 -9.70
N ALA A 255 -6.16 8.60 -10.38
CA ALA A 255 -5.11 9.57 -10.08
C ALA A 255 -5.58 11.03 -10.23
N ALA A 256 -6.38 11.34 -11.26
CA ALA A 256 -6.98 12.67 -11.42
C ALA A 256 -7.99 12.96 -10.29
N TYR A 257 -8.83 11.98 -9.96
CA TYR A 257 -9.81 12.09 -8.89
C TYR A 257 -9.16 12.47 -7.55
N PHE A 258 -8.16 11.71 -7.09
CA PHE A 258 -7.47 11.97 -5.83
C PHE A 258 -6.68 13.28 -5.84
N ALA A 259 -5.98 13.58 -6.94
CA ALA A 259 -5.23 14.83 -7.07
C ALA A 259 -6.14 16.06 -7.03
N MET A 260 -7.34 16.01 -7.62
CA MET A 260 -8.35 17.06 -7.55
C MET A 260 -8.97 17.20 -6.15
N HIS A 261 -9.06 16.10 -5.37
CA HIS A 261 -9.46 16.16 -3.96
C HIS A 261 -8.33 16.63 -3.02
N GLY A 262 -7.14 16.94 -3.56
CA GLY A 262 -6.04 17.52 -2.80
C GLY A 262 -5.02 16.53 -2.28
N PHE A 263 -5.12 15.23 -2.61
CA PHE A 263 -4.17 14.20 -2.18
C PHE A 263 -3.01 14.03 -3.15
N SER A 264 -1.85 13.71 -2.62
CA SER A 264 -0.79 13.08 -3.40
C SER A 264 -1.20 11.66 -3.76
N VAL A 265 -0.90 11.22 -5.00
CA VAL A 265 -1.37 9.92 -5.50
C VAL A 265 -0.31 9.22 -6.33
N VAL A 266 -0.25 7.90 -6.20
CA VAL A 266 0.46 6.98 -7.10
C VAL A 266 -0.56 6.04 -7.74
N SER A 267 -0.54 5.91 -9.07
CA SER A 267 -1.34 4.87 -9.76
C SER A 267 -0.69 3.51 -9.55
N CYS A 268 -1.51 2.48 -9.30
CA CYS A 268 -1.01 1.16 -9.00
C CYS A 268 -1.37 0.16 -10.10
N SER A 269 -0.37 -0.49 -10.66
CA SER A 269 -0.50 -1.51 -11.71
C SER A 269 -0.23 -2.91 -11.18
N TRP A 270 -0.65 -3.95 -11.91
CA TRP A 270 -0.34 -5.34 -11.58
C TRP A 270 -0.03 -6.16 -12.85
N ARG A 271 -0.89 -7.10 -13.27
CA ARG A 271 -0.60 -8.13 -14.30
C ARG A 271 -0.78 -7.67 -15.75
N LYS A 272 -1.70 -6.73 -16.01
CA LYS A 272 -2.05 -6.29 -17.37
C LYS A 272 -1.12 -5.19 -17.85
N SER A 273 -0.23 -5.53 -18.77
CA SER A 273 0.77 -4.58 -19.29
C SER A 273 0.13 -3.42 -20.06
N ASP A 274 -0.95 -3.63 -20.78
CA ASP A 274 -1.69 -2.60 -21.51
C ASP A 274 -2.33 -1.59 -20.56
N VAL A 275 -2.93 -2.05 -19.47
CA VAL A 275 -3.48 -1.19 -18.41
C VAL A 275 -2.37 -0.37 -17.75
N ALA A 276 -1.25 -1.02 -17.38
CA ALA A 276 -0.12 -0.33 -16.77
C ALA A 276 0.49 0.75 -17.69
N LEU A 277 0.61 0.46 -18.99
CA LEU A 277 1.08 1.43 -19.97
C LEU A 277 0.10 2.61 -20.10
N ALA A 278 -1.21 2.35 -20.12
CA ALA A 278 -2.22 3.41 -20.14
C ALA A 278 -2.16 4.28 -18.87
N GLN A 279 -1.94 3.69 -17.69
CA GLN A 279 -1.72 4.43 -16.44
C GLN A 279 -0.47 5.32 -16.52
N VAL A 280 0.65 4.83 -17.09
CA VAL A 280 1.85 5.66 -17.31
C VAL A 280 1.56 6.86 -18.20
N GLU A 281 0.79 6.68 -19.28
CA GLU A 281 0.39 7.79 -20.16
C GLU A 281 -0.55 8.79 -19.46
N GLN A 282 -1.47 8.31 -18.62
CA GLN A 282 -2.32 9.19 -17.81
C GLN A 282 -1.49 10.03 -16.82
N ILE A 283 -0.53 9.40 -16.12
CA ILE A 283 0.39 10.10 -15.22
C ILE A 283 1.14 11.21 -15.97
N ARG A 284 1.70 10.92 -17.15
CA ARG A 284 2.42 11.89 -17.97
C ARG A 284 1.53 13.03 -18.43
N ALA A 285 0.33 12.71 -18.93
CA ALA A 285 -0.62 13.71 -19.40
C ALA A 285 -1.05 14.65 -18.26
N LEU A 286 -1.37 14.11 -17.09
CA LEU A 286 -1.73 14.92 -15.92
C LEU A 286 -0.57 15.81 -15.48
N ARG A 287 0.63 15.29 -15.39
CA ARG A 287 1.82 16.07 -15.01
C ARG A 287 2.19 17.15 -16.00
N ALA A 288 1.97 16.92 -17.29
CA ALA A 288 2.32 17.87 -18.35
C ALA A 288 1.24 18.95 -18.61
N HIS A 289 -0.04 18.63 -18.42
CA HIS A 289 -1.14 19.45 -18.92
C HIS A 289 -2.15 19.91 -17.86
N ALA A 290 -2.15 19.31 -16.65
CA ALA A 290 -3.00 19.80 -15.56
C ALA A 290 -2.43 21.11 -14.99
N ASN A 291 -3.23 21.82 -14.17
CA ASN A 291 -2.71 22.95 -13.41
C ASN A 291 -1.58 22.49 -12.44
N PRO A 292 -0.70 23.41 -11.99
CA PRO A 292 0.48 23.05 -11.21
C PRO A 292 0.16 22.28 -9.90
N GLU A 293 -0.96 22.60 -9.25
CA GLU A 293 -1.37 21.94 -8.00
C GLU A 293 -1.75 20.49 -8.23
N VAL A 294 -2.57 20.21 -9.25
CA VAL A 294 -2.96 18.83 -9.62
C VAL A 294 -1.76 18.07 -10.16
N ALA A 295 -0.98 18.67 -11.05
CA ALA A 295 0.21 18.06 -11.64
C ALA A 295 1.23 17.65 -10.56
N GLY A 296 1.46 18.51 -9.55
CA GLY A 296 2.39 18.26 -8.45
C GLY A 296 1.97 17.12 -7.53
N ARG A 297 0.66 16.81 -7.46
CA ARG A 297 0.12 15.73 -6.63
C ARG A 297 0.18 14.36 -7.30
N VAL A 298 0.27 14.28 -8.62
CA VAL A 298 0.42 13.01 -9.34
C VAL A 298 1.88 12.57 -9.24
N LEU A 299 2.19 11.72 -8.26
CA LEU A 299 3.57 11.37 -7.92
C LEU A 299 4.16 10.31 -8.86
N GLY A 300 3.36 9.39 -9.38
CA GLY A 300 3.89 8.36 -10.27
C GLY A 300 3.18 7.02 -10.24
N LEU A 301 3.96 5.96 -10.45
CA LEU A 301 3.48 4.58 -10.52
C LEU A 301 4.06 3.73 -9.40
N LEU A 302 3.22 2.88 -8.80
CA LEU A 302 3.59 1.79 -7.89
C LEU A 302 3.14 0.46 -8.51
N HIS A 303 4.06 -0.35 -9.03
CA HIS A 303 3.70 -1.69 -9.48
C HIS A 303 3.49 -2.61 -8.29
N THR A 304 2.33 -3.23 -8.17
CA THR A 304 1.98 -4.10 -7.05
C THR A 304 2.15 -5.58 -7.42
N THR A 305 2.44 -6.39 -6.41
CA THR A 305 2.46 -7.85 -6.53
C THR A 305 1.70 -8.47 -5.36
N TRP A 306 0.84 -9.46 -5.66
CA TRP A 306 -0.02 -10.11 -4.67
C TRP A 306 0.31 -11.60 -4.56
N GLY A 307 1.60 -11.90 -4.45
CA GLY A 307 2.12 -13.24 -4.31
C GLY A 307 3.46 -13.24 -3.58
N ASN A 308 4.05 -14.41 -3.41
CA ASN A 308 5.32 -14.53 -2.71
C ASN A 308 6.43 -13.69 -3.38
N ALA A 309 7.09 -12.83 -2.61
CA ALA A 309 8.15 -11.95 -3.12
C ALA A 309 9.32 -12.76 -3.73
N GLY A 310 9.69 -13.89 -3.12
CA GLY A 310 10.74 -14.76 -3.65
C GLY A 310 10.42 -15.32 -5.04
N ASP A 311 9.14 -15.66 -5.30
CA ASP A 311 8.71 -16.16 -6.62
C ASP A 311 8.79 -15.08 -7.68
N PHE A 312 8.36 -13.86 -7.36
CA PHE A 312 8.51 -12.71 -8.25
C PHE A 312 9.98 -12.46 -8.60
N VAL A 313 10.85 -12.46 -7.59
CA VAL A 313 12.27 -12.17 -7.76
C VAL A 313 12.97 -13.28 -8.55
N ARG A 314 12.68 -14.55 -8.27
CA ARG A 314 13.21 -15.70 -9.06
C ARG A 314 12.79 -15.59 -10.52
N CYS A 315 11.50 -15.35 -10.78
CA CYS A 315 10.99 -15.15 -12.13
C CYS A 315 11.66 -13.94 -12.83
N TYR A 316 11.86 -12.84 -12.12
CA TYR A 316 12.61 -11.70 -12.65
C TYR A 316 14.03 -12.07 -13.07
N PHE A 317 14.73 -12.92 -12.33
CA PHE A 317 16.07 -13.39 -12.69
C PHE A 317 16.08 -14.52 -13.75
N GLY A 318 14.93 -14.91 -14.28
CA GLY A 318 14.81 -15.86 -15.38
C GLY A 318 14.53 -17.30 -14.98
N GLU A 319 14.21 -17.55 -13.71
CA GLU A 319 13.70 -18.86 -13.30
C GLU A 319 12.26 -19.05 -13.77
N LYS A 320 11.85 -20.34 -13.89
CA LYS A 320 10.47 -20.66 -14.27
C LYS A 320 9.49 -20.10 -13.23
N PRO A 321 8.46 -19.33 -13.66
CA PRO A 321 7.47 -18.79 -12.73
C PRO A 321 6.68 -19.92 -12.05
N SER A 322 6.28 -19.70 -10.79
CA SER A 322 5.46 -20.63 -10.03
C SER A 322 4.03 -20.76 -10.58
N ASN A 323 3.54 -19.72 -11.22
CA ASN A 323 2.23 -19.66 -11.88
C ASN A 323 2.17 -18.51 -12.89
N ASP A 324 1.09 -18.44 -13.68
CA ASP A 324 0.90 -17.44 -14.74
C ASP A 324 0.81 -16.02 -14.17
N SER A 325 0.21 -15.82 -12.99
CA SER A 325 0.10 -14.51 -12.36
C SER A 325 1.46 -13.89 -12.04
N VAL A 326 2.42 -14.69 -11.58
CA VAL A 326 3.80 -14.24 -11.35
C VAL A 326 4.48 -13.86 -12.66
N ALA A 327 4.31 -14.69 -13.71
CA ALA A 327 4.88 -14.41 -15.03
C ALA A 327 4.34 -13.11 -15.62
N GLU A 328 3.01 -12.92 -15.58
CA GLU A 328 2.34 -11.71 -16.06
C GLU A 328 2.75 -10.48 -15.25
N SER A 329 2.86 -10.59 -13.93
CA SER A 329 3.29 -9.48 -13.07
C SER A 329 4.72 -9.03 -13.39
N VAL A 330 5.67 -9.95 -13.55
CA VAL A 330 7.06 -9.61 -13.96
C VAL A 330 7.10 -8.99 -15.35
N LYS A 331 6.32 -9.52 -16.30
CA LYS A 331 6.20 -8.94 -17.64
C LYS A 331 5.65 -7.52 -17.59
N CYS A 332 4.58 -7.30 -16.84
CA CYS A 332 3.96 -6.00 -16.66
C CYS A 332 4.92 -5.01 -16.01
N PHE A 333 5.59 -5.40 -14.92
CA PHE A 333 6.62 -4.61 -14.26
C PHE A 333 7.67 -4.11 -15.26
N ARG A 334 8.27 -5.03 -16.03
CA ARG A 334 9.30 -4.67 -17.02
C ARG A 334 8.78 -3.71 -18.09
N ALA A 335 7.56 -3.92 -18.60
CA ALA A 335 6.96 -3.06 -19.62
C ALA A 335 6.70 -1.64 -19.08
N ALA A 336 6.08 -1.52 -17.91
CA ALA A 336 5.77 -0.25 -17.28
C ALA A 336 7.05 0.56 -16.96
N PHE A 337 8.06 -0.11 -16.38
CA PHE A 337 9.31 0.56 -16.01
C PHE A 337 10.20 0.89 -17.22
N ALA A 338 10.19 0.07 -18.28
CA ALA A 338 10.79 0.45 -19.55
C ALA A 338 10.17 1.74 -20.08
N ARG A 339 8.83 1.81 -20.08
CA ARG A 339 8.10 3.00 -20.53
C ARG A 339 8.42 4.23 -19.67
N LEU A 340 8.47 4.09 -18.34
CA LEU A 340 8.83 5.20 -17.44
C LEU A 340 10.24 5.76 -17.72
N ARG A 341 11.19 4.92 -18.13
CA ARG A 341 12.56 5.35 -18.47
C ARG A 341 12.65 6.10 -19.81
N GLU A 342 11.78 5.83 -20.77
CA GLU A 342 11.79 6.46 -22.10
C GLU A 342 11.50 7.97 -22.08
N GLY A 343 10.98 8.55 -21.01
CA GLY A 343 10.67 9.97 -20.88
C GLY A 343 11.70 10.78 -20.10
N GLY A 344 12.80 10.17 -19.65
CA GLY A 344 13.84 10.80 -18.81
C GLY A 344 15.17 11.02 -19.51
N GLN A 345 15.23 10.96 -20.85
CA GLN A 345 16.45 11.28 -21.64
C GLN A 345 16.38 12.65 -22.27
#